data_dd8d22b7183309eb9f4fe5797cc2655a
#
_entry.id   dd8d22b7183309eb9f4fe5797cc2655a
#
_cell.length_a   1.000
_cell.length_b   1.000
_cell.length_c   1.000
_cell.angle_alpha   90.00
_cell.angle_beta   90.00
_cell.angle_gamma   90.00
#
_symmetry.space_group_name_H-M   'P 1'
#
loop_
_entity.id
_entity.type
_entity.pdbx_description
1 polymer ?
#
loop_
_entity_poly.entity_id
_entity_poly.type
_entity_poly.pdbx_seq_one_letter_code
_entity_poly.pdbx_strand_id
1 'polypeptide(L)'
;MFETIDHIGLAVTDIAEAVALYQSQFGVLEWEIIELPERHMRVAITTIGTSMVELIAPTAPEAAFAKYLAEKGPGMHHIAYQVADITAALATLKAQGLRLVDEVPRPGLHGTLVAFVHPKATLGTLIELVQHV
;
A
#
# COMPACT_ATOMS: atom_id res chain seq x y z
N MET A 1 13.91 12.11 5.46
CA MET A 1 12.54 12.16 4.93
C MET A 1 11.66 11.07 5.52
N PHE A 2 12.05 9.80 5.42
CA PHE A 2 11.26 8.69 5.97
C PHE A 2 11.47 8.56 7.48
N GLU A 3 10.37 8.42 8.22
CA GLU A 3 10.41 8.25 9.67
C GLU A 3 10.41 6.79 10.09
N THR A 4 9.62 5.97 9.39
CA THR A 4 9.48 4.53 9.67
C THR A 4 8.84 3.85 8.46
N ILE A 5 8.91 2.53 8.41
CA ILE A 5 8.10 1.74 7.48
C ILE A 5 6.69 1.68 8.06
N ASP A 6 5.73 2.29 7.36
CA ASP A 6 4.34 2.30 7.78
C ASP A 6 3.70 0.93 7.56
N HIS A 7 3.78 0.44 6.34
CA HIS A 7 3.25 -0.88 5.99
C HIS A 7 3.90 -1.47 4.74
N ILE A 8 3.68 -2.77 4.56
CA ILE A 8 4.02 -3.49 3.34
C ILE A 8 2.71 -3.95 2.72
N GLY A 9 2.50 -3.60 1.45
CA GLY A 9 1.32 -4.01 0.70
C GLY A 9 1.59 -5.27 -0.11
N LEU A 10 0.78 -6.30 0.10
CA LEU A 10 0.84 -7.57 -0.60
C LEU A 10 -0.42 -7.76 -1.41
N ALA A 11 -0.26 -7.96 -2.73
CA ALA A 11 -1.39 -8.25 -3.60
C ALA A 11 -1.71 -9.75 -3.55
N VAL A 12 -2.97 -10.07 -3.31
CA VAL A 12 -3.46 -11.45 -3.23
C VAL A 12 -4.74 -11.59 -4.05
N THR A 13 -5.10 -12.81 -4.40
CA THR A 13 -6.31 -13.06 -5.20
C THR A 13 -7.57 -13.11 -4.35
N ASP A 14 -7.46 -13.53 -3.09
CA ASP A 14 -8.59 -13.72 -2.20
C ASP A 14 -8.18 -13.36 -0.76
N ILE A 15 -8.86 -12.38 -0.17
CA ILE A 15 -8.55 -11.90 1.17
C ILE A 15 -8.80 -12.97 2.23
N ALA A 16 -9.93 -13.69 2.16
CA ALA A 16 -10.25 -14.70 3.16
C ALA A 16 -9.21 -15.82 3.17
N GLU A 17 -8.78 -16.27 2.00
CA GLU A 17 -7.74 -17.29 1.86
C GLU A 17 -6.39 -16.80 2.42
N ALA A 18 -6.00 -15.57 2.09
CA ALA A 18 -4.73 -15.01 2.57
C ALA A 18 -4.74 -14.81 4.08
N VAL A 19 -5.82 -14.29 4.64
CA VAL A 19 -5.97 -14.15 6.10
C VAL A 19 -5.91 -15.51 6.79
N ALA A 20 -6.61 -16.51 6.25
CA ALA A 20 -6.60 -17.86 6.82
C ALA A 20 -5.19 -18.47 6.82
N LEU A 21 -4.40 -18.21 5.78
CA LEU A 21 -3.00 -18.67 5.73
C LEU A 21 -2.18 -18.05 6.86
N TYR A 22 -2.25 -16.75 7.04
CA TYR A 22 -1.51 -16.06 8.10
C TYR A 22 -1.96 -16.52 9.49
N GLN A 23 -3.25 -16.73 9.67
CA GLN A 23 -3.79 -17.22 10.94
C GLN A 23 -3.31 -18.63 11.27
N SER A 24 -3.43 -19.54 10.33
CA SER A 24 -3.14 -20.96 10.56
C SER A 24 -1.65 -21.29 10.58
N GLN A 25 -0.85 -20.65 9.73
CA GLN A 25 0.57 -20.97 9.59
C GLN A 25 1.47 -20.09 10.45
N PHE A 26 1.11 -18.84 10.67
CA PHE A 26 1.97 -17.86 11.34
C PHE A 26 1.36 -17.33 12.65
N GLY A 27 0.16 -17.75 13.01
CA GLY A 27 -0.48 -17.34 14.26
C GLY A 27 -0.87 -15.86 14.31
N VAL A 28 -0.95 -15.20 13.16
CA VAL A 28 -1.40 -13.80 13.08
C VAL A 28 -2.92 -13.80 13.01
N LEU A 29 -3.57 -13.67 14.17
CA LEU A 29 -5.00 -13.95 14.30
C LEU A 29 -5.89 -12.75 14.00
N GLU A 30 -5.44 -11.54 14.32
CA GLU A 30 -6.29 -10.34 14.27
C GLU A 30 -6.08 -9.53 13.01
N TRP A 31 -7.18 -9.32 12.28
CA TRP A 31 -7.19 -8.59 11.03
C TRP A 31 -8.39 -7.66 10.99
N GLU A 32 -8.16 -6.46 10.46
CA GLU A 32 -9.24 -5.54 10.10
C GLU A 32 -9.54 -5.71 8.62
N ILE A 33 -10.78 -6.03 8.28
CA ILE A 33 -11.22 -6.18 6.89
C ILE A 33 -11.95 -4.92 6.48
N ILE A 34 -11.51 -4.31 5.39
CA ILE A 34 -12.08 -3.06 4.87
C ILE A 34 -12.52 -3.27 3.42
N GLU A 35 -13.78 -2.96 3.16
CA GLU A 35 -14.32 -2.93 1.79
C GLU A 35 -14.13 -1.54 1.21
N LEU A 36 -13.57 -1.46 0.01
CA LEU A 36 -13.38 -0.22 -0.74
C LEU A 36 -14.02 -0.35 -2.12
N PRO A 37 -15.37 -0.32 -2.19
CA PRO A 37 -16.07 -0.55 -3.46
C PRO A 37 -15.75 0.50 -4.52
N GLU A 38 -15.50 1.75 -4.12
CA GLU A 38 -15.12 2.83 -5.03
C GLU A 38 -13.74 2.62 -5.68
N ARG A 39 -12.90 1.79 -5.07
CA ARG A 39 -11.59 1.41 -5.61
C ARG A 39 -11.57 -0.02 -6.15
N HIS A 40 -12.72 -0.69 -6.15
CA HIS A 40 -12.87 -2.09 -6.59
C HIS A 40 -11.89 -3.03 -5.87
N MET A 41 -11.72 -2.84 -4.55
CA MET A 41 -10.81 -3.68 -3.78
C MET A 41 -11.32 -3.95 -2.37
N ARG A 42 -10.78 -5.02 -1.79
CA ARG A 42 -10.93 -5.39 -0.39
C ARG A 42 -9.55 -5.43 0.23
N VAL A 43 -9.44 -4.96 1.47
CA VAL A 43 -8.16 -4.85 2.17
C VAL A 43 -8.27 -5.57 3.51
N ALA A 44 -7.19 -6.23 3.94
CA ALA A 44 -7.05 -6.78 5.28
C ALA A 44 -5.76 -6.23 5.89
N ILE A 45 -5.84 -5.68 7.09
CA ILE A 45 -4.72 -5.03 7.76
C ILE A 45 -4.46 -5.69 9.10
N THR A 46 -3.20 -5.97 9.39
CA THR A 46 -2.74 -6.37 10.72
C THR A 46 -1.49 -5.59 11.09
N THR A 47 -1.26 -5.43 12.40
CA THR A 47 -0.04 -4.80 12.91
C THR A 47 0.91 -5.88 13.40
N ILE A 48 2.15 -5.81 12.96
CA ILE A 48 3.23 -6.70 13.41
C ILE A 48 4.35 -5.83 13.94
N GLY A 49 4.51 -5.80 15.27
CA GLY A 49 5.46 -4.88 15.90
C GLY A 49 5.03 -3.43 15.68
N THR A 50 5.88 -2.65 15.01
CA THR A 50 5.63 -1.24 14.72
C THR A 50 5.21 -0.98 13.27
N SER A 51 5.09 -2.04 12.47
CA SER A 51 4.70 -1.94 11.07
C SER A 51 3.41 -2.71 10.81
N MET A 52 2.73 -2.38 9.72
CA MET A 52 1.53 -3.08 9.30
C MET A 52 1.80 -3.93 8.07
N VAL A 53 1.04 -5.00 7.93
CA VAL A 53 0.91 -5.77 6.70
C VAL A 53 -0.48 -5.51 6.15
N GLU A 54 -0.54 -5.09 4.89
CA GLU A 54 -1.78 -4.79 4.19
C GLU A 54 -1.93 -5.75 3.02
N LEU A 55 -2.92 -6.64 3.12
CA LEU A 55 -3.29 -7.54 2.03
C LEU A 55 -4.33 -6.83 1.18
N ILE A 56 -4.11 -6.79 -0.13
CA ILE A 56 -5.05 -6.15 -1.06
C ILE A 56 -5.50 -7.16 -2.12
N ALA A 57 -6.80 -7.21 -2.38
CA ALA A 57 -7.36 -8.06 -3.42
C ALA A 57 -8.36 -7.26 -4.27
N PRO A 58 -8.31 -7.41 -5.61
CA PRO A 58 -9.29 -6.76 -6.47
C PRO A 58 -10.65 -7.44 -6.33
N THR A 59 -11.72 -6.65 -6.34
CA THR A 59 -13.09 -7.15 -6.40
C THR A 59 -13.69 -7.00 -7.78
N ALA A 60 -12.98 -6.32 -8.70
CA ALA A 60 -13.37 -6.13 -10.09
C ALA A 60 -12.12 -5.86 -10.94
N PRO A 61 -12.19 -6.08 -12.28
CA PRO A 61 -11.06 -5.83 -13.18
C PRO A 61 -10.60 -4.37 -13.21
N GLU A 62 -11.43 -3.44 -12.78
CA GLU A 62 -11.16 -2.00 -12.75
C GLU A 62 -10.21 -1.58 -11.61
N ALA A 63 -9.92 -2.47 -10.66
CA ALA A 63 -8.95 -2.16 -9.61
C ALA A 63 -7.59 -1.80 -10.22
N ALA A 64 -6.96 -0.76 -9.68
CA ALA A 64 -5.71 -0.21 -10.23
C ALA A 64 -4.59 -1.25 -10.34
N PHE A 65 -4.56 -2.22 -9.43
CA PHE A 65 -3.52 -3.27 -9.40
C PHE A 65 -3.98 -4.62 -9.98
N ALA A 66 -5.21 -4.72 -10.51
CA ALA A 66 -5.75 -5.99 -11.02
C ALA A 66 -4.89 -6.54 -12.17
N LYS A 67 -4.44 -5.67 -13.09
CA LYS A 67 -3.56 -6.06 -14.18
C LYS A 67 -2.21 -6.56 -13.67
N TYR A 68 -1.62 -5.85 -12.71
CA TYR A 68 -0.37 -6.26 -12.09
C TYR A 68 -0.49 -7.67 -11.49
N LEU A 69 -1.55 -7.90 -10.71
CA LEU A 69 -1.80 -9.21 -10.08
C LEU A 69 -1.98 -10.32 -11.13
N ALA A 70 -2.73 -10.05 -12.20
CA ALA A 70 -2.94 -11.01 -13.27
C ALA A 70 -1.63 -11.38 -14.00
N GLU A 71 -0.74 -10.41 -14.20
CA GLU A 71 0.52 -10.62 -14.92
C GLU A 71 1.64 -11.19 -14.04
N LYS A 72 1.75 -10.71 -12.81
CA LYS A 72 2.86 -11.05 -11.90
C LYS A 72 2.51 -12.13 -10.87
N GLY A 73 1.23 -12.38 -10.65
CA GLY A 73 0.76 -13.24 -9.57
C GLY A 73 0.81 -12.55 -8.20
N PRO A 74 0.37 -13.27 -7.15
CA PRO A 74 0.41 -12.74 -5.78
C PRO A 74 1.83 -12.42 -5.33
N GLY A 75 1.97 -11.40 -4.50
CA GLY A 75 3.26 -11.04 -3.92
C GLY A 75 3.32 -9.59 -3.48
N MET A 76 4.52 -9.12 -3.18
CA MET A 76 4.74 -7.76 -2.72
C MET A 76 4.33 -6.76 -3.81
N HIS A 77 3.49 -5.79 -3.44
CA HIS A 77 3.01 -4.76 -4.34
C HIS A 77 3.70 -3.42 -4.08
N HIS A 78 3.80 -3.01 -2.82
CA HIS A 78 4.43 -1.74 -2.47
C HIS A 78 4.98 -1.75 -1.04
N ILE A 79 5.88 -0.79 -0.77
CA ILE A 79 6.33 -0.47 0.57
C ILE A 79 5.92 0.98 0.85
N ALA A 80 5.29 1.20 2.00
CA ALA A 80 4.86 2.53 2.43
C ALA A 80 5.76 3.03 3.55
N TYR A 81 6.24 4.26 3.39
CA TYR A 81 7.07 4.95 4.38
C TYR A 81 6.30 6.14 4.94
N GLN A 82 6.34 6.27 6.26
CA GLN A 82 5.75 7.43 6.92
C GLN A 82 6.63 8.66 6.74
N VAL A 83 6.00 9.78 6.44
CA VAL A 83 6.63 11.10 6.36
C VAL A 83 5.86 12.07 7.27
N ALA A 84 6.57 13.07 7.79
CA ALA A 84 5.94 14.08 8.67
C ALA A 84 5.02 15.03 7.88
N ASP A 85 5.46 15.45 6.69
CA ASP A 85 4.74 16.38 5.82
C ASP A 85 4.82 15.90 4.38
N ILE A 86 3.75 15.27 3.90
CA ILE A 86 3.73 14.64 2.59
C ILE A 86 3.79 15.68 1.45
N THR A 87 3.19 16.85 1.64
CA THR A 87 3.23 17.91 0.64
C THR A 87 4.66 18.43 0.45
N ALA A 88 5.37 18.64 1.55
CA ALA A 88 6.77 19.05 1.51
C ALA A 88 7.66 17.95 0.93
N ALA A 89 7.41 16.69 1.28
CA ALA A 89 8.14 15.54 0.75
C ALA A 89 7.99 15.44 -0.79
N LEU A 90 6.77 15.56 -1.29
CA LEU A 90 6.51 15.52 -2.74
C LEU A 90 7.18 16.68 -3.46
N ALA A 91 7.14 17.87 -2.89
CA ALA A 91 7.82 19.04 -3.46
C ALA A 91 9.34 18.81 -3.56
N THR A 92 9.94 18.25 -2.53
CA THR A 92 11.37 17.91 -2.50
C THR A 92 11.73 16.89 -3.58
N LEU A 93 10.95 15.80 -3.68
CA LEU A 93 11.19 14.75 -4.68
C LEU A 93 11.02 15.27 -6.10
N LYS A 94 10.01 16.10 -6.32
CA LYS A 94 9.78 16.73 -7.63
C LYS A 94 10.94 17.65 -8.01
N ALA A 95 11.43 18.46 -7.07
CA ALA A 95 12.57 19.34 -7.30
C ALA A 95 13.86 18.57 -7.62
N GLN A 96 13.99 17.34 -7.11
CA GLN A 96 15.10 16.44 -7.40
C GLN A 96 14.93 15.70 -8.73
N GLY A 97 13.82 15.90 -9.42
CA GLY A 97 13.56 15.28 -10.71
C GLY A 97 13.04 13.85 -10.65
N LEU A 98 12.61 13.36 -9.48
CA LEU A 98 12.03 12.03 -9.37
C LEU A 98 10.66 11.97 -10.02
N ARG A 99 10.41 10.90 -10.76
CA ARG A 99 9.11 10.65 -11.37
C ARG A 99 8.11 10.21 -10.32
N LEU A 100 7.03 10.99 -10.18
CA LEU A 100 5.95 10.70 -9.24
C LEU A 100 4.74 10.13 -9.99
N VAL A 101 4.00 9.22 -9.33
CA VAL A 101 2.66 8.82 -9.78
C VAL A 101 1.68 9.90 -9.37
N ASP A 102 1.75 10.32 -8.09
CA ASP A 102 0.91 11.37 -7.54
C ASP A 102 1.75 12.60 -7.24
N GLU A 103 1.41 13.73 -7.84
CA GLU A 103 2.09 15.01 -7.56
C GLU A 103 1.48 15.74 -6.37
N VAL A 104 0.23 15.40 -6.02
CA VAL A 104 -0.47 15.91 -4.84
C VAL A 104 -0.97 14.73 -4.02
N PRO A 105 -0.99 14.85 -2.68
CA PRO A 105 -1.48 13.77 -1.85
C PRO A 105 -2.98 13.57 -2.01
N ARG A 106 -3.42 12.35 -1.79
CA ARG A 106 -4.83 11.96 -1.81
C ARG A 106 -5.20 11.22 -0.54
N PRO A 107 -6.49 11.16 -0.20
CA PRO A 107 -6.94 10.44 1.00
C PRO A 107 -6.60 8.94 0.93
N GLY A 108 -6.05 8.43 2.02
CA GLY A 108 -5.82 7.01 2.23
C GLY A 108 -6.73 6.44 3.30
N LEU A 109 -6.40 5.26 3.84
CA LEU A 109 -7.16 4.62 4.90
C LEU A 109 -6.95 5.34 6.24
N HIS A 110 -7.97 5.28 7.10
CA HIS A 110 -7.91 5.82 8.46
C HIS A 110 -7.51 7.30 8.55
N GLY A 111 -7.97 8.10 7.58
CA GLY A 111 -7.69 9.53 7.58
C GLY A 111 -6.28 9.91 7.19
N THR A 112 -5.48 8.98 6.66
CA THR A 112 -4.14 9.28 6.19
C THR A 112 -4.16 10.06 4.87
N LEU A 113 -3.02 10.67 4.55
CA LEU A 113 -2.73 11.20 3.23
C LEU A 113 -1.67 10.33 2.59
N VAL A 114 -1.84 9.97 1.32
CA VAL A 114 -0.94 9.07 0.60
C VAL A 114 -0.56 9.61 -0.76
N ALA A 115 0.60 9.18 -1.25
CA ALA A 115 1.06 9.47 -2.61
C ALA A 115 2.07 8.41 -3.04
N PHE A 116 2.05 8.03 -4.32
CA PHE A 116 2.96 7.03 -4.87
C PHE A 116 4.08 7.67 -5.68
N VAL A 117 5.28 7.12 -5.51
CA VAL A 117 6.46 7.42 -6.34
C VAL A 117 6.58 6.34 -7.40
N HIS A 118 6.82 6.75 -8.65
CA HIS A 118 6.87 5.81 -9.77
C HIS A 118 8.02 4.80 -9.60
N PRO A 119 7.78 3.49 -9.82
CA PRO A 119 8.81 2.47 -9.59
C PRO A 119 10.05 2.62 -10.48
N LYS A 120 9.96 3.28 -11.63
CA LYS A 120 11.13 3.58 -12.45
C LYS A 120 12.10 4.55 -11.77
N ALA A 121 11.61 5.38 -10.84
CA ALA A 121 12.46 6.29 -10.08
C ALA A 121 13.12 5.61 -8.87
N THR A 122 12.64 4.44 -8.48
CA THR A 122 13.00 3.75 -7.23
C THR A 122 13.52 2.34 -7.46
N LEU A 123 14.15 2.10 -8.60
CA LEU A 123 14.79 0.83 -8.96
C LEU A 123 13.80 -0.36 -8.98
N GLY A 124 12.57 -0.10 -9.41
CA GLY A 124 11.56 -1.13 -9.62
C GLY A 124 10.60 -1.37 -8.45
N THR A 125 10.79 -0.72 -7.31
CA THR A 125 9.89 -0.84 -6.16
C THR A 125 8.87 0.29 -6.16
N LEU A 126 7.58 -0.03 -6.12
CA LEU A 126 6.55 0.97 -5.92
C LEU A 126 6.61 1.46 -4.47
N ILE A 127 6.90 2.73 -4.28
CA ILE A 127 6.99 3.36 -2.96
C ILE A 127 5.77 4.23 -2.73
N GLU A 128 5.16 4.08 -1.56
CA GLU A 128 4.08 4.92 -1.08
C GLU A 128 4.59 5.82 0.05
N LEU A 129 4.24 7.10 0.01
CA LEU A 129 4.43 8.00 1.13
C LEU A 129 3.12 8.09 1.89
N VAL A 130 3.20 8.05 3.23
CA VAL A 130 2.03 8.11 4.11
C VAL A 130 2.25 9.16 5.19
N GLN A 131 1.28 10.05 5.33
CA GLN A 131 1.24 10.99 6.46
C GLN A 131 0.02 10.65 7.33
N HIS A 132 0.26 10.37 8.59
CA HIS A 132 -0.81 10.23 9.59
C HIS A 132 -1.23 11.62 10.07
N VAL A 133 -2.50 11.90 9.98
CA VAL A 133 -3.07 13.20 10.38
C VAL A 133 -3.96 13.10 11.59
#